data_2259e01362f980580623e4ec602c0cb9
#
_entry.id   2259e01362f980580623e4ec602c0cb9
#
_cell.length_a   1.000
_cell.length_b   1.000
_cell.length_c   1.000
_cell.angle_alpha   90.00
_cell.angle_beta   90.00
_cell.angle_gamma   90.00
#
_symmetry.space_group_name_H-M   'P 1'
#
loop_
_entity.id
_entity.type
_entity.pdbx_description
1 polymer ?
#
loop_
_entity_poly.entity_id
_entity_poly.type
_entity_poly.pdbx_seq_one_letter_code
_entity_poly.pdbx_strand_id
1 'polypeptide(L)'
;MIYREIPKFIIKRNMQKSAQTGIYFDYLVTDPVMGQICVEVTGRHDYEVEFVENDYSDEFLDAKYNQGRLAILQYHNTAAYISFSDEKCEGRNSGIQSVPTAFNRFYSNAHEDKALYFYFLPCSGNNTTPYYLFIYRLMKTAGFNFINVPTSLVGQITPFTSIDDIIRARKENGDRNSGNNATYIIKNAPHEYEIFGKTYGANKYDTSLICYAISKLAQPEDSVTLYEYNERDLKELPAASLEVLRSMGNINIVNIDDEIERRELEENDSLRSPRFNARLLDRLGERHCVLCNCAISEIIQGAHIWPVSDIKRMTTLSPDEKLAYATDGENGLWMCQNHHKMFDSNILFLSNNGEVSYKTDLSESDEEYIDSITTVTNLPARLITPRYMYYIDKRYASA
;
A
#
# COMPACT_ATOMS: atom_id res chain seq x y z
N MET A 1 -53.27 -9.14 -7.05
CA MET A 1 -52.01 -9.91 -7.00
C MET A 1 -50.88 -8.91 -6.88
N ILE A 2 -50.18 -8.87 -5.77
CA ILE A 2 -48.97 -8.10 -5.65
C ILE A 2 -47.92 -8.93 -6.36
N TYR A 3 -47.52 -8.54 -7.57
CA TYR A 3 -46.33 -9.10 -8.22
C TYR A 3 -45.14 -8.81 -7.31
N ARG A 4 -44.68 -9.80 -6.58
CA ARG A 4 -43.44 -9.68 -5.84
C ARG A 4 -42.31 -9.76 -6.88
N GLU A 5 -41.50 -8.71 -6.94
CA GLU A 5 -40.31 -8.68 -7.76
C GLU A 5 -39.39 -9.84 -7.36
N ILE A 6 -38.89 -10.59 -8.36
CA ILE A 6 -37.98 -11.71 -8.14
C ILE A 6 -36.55 -11.14 -8.13
N PRO A 7 -35.70 -11.51 -7.15
CA PRO A 7 -34.28 -11.13 -7.16
C PRO A 7 -33.60 -11.58 -8.47
N LYS A 8 -32.76 -10.72 -9.03
CA LYS A 8 -32.10 -10.96 -10.30
C LYS A 8 -30.61 -10.84 -10.21
N PHE A 9 -29.89 -11.90 -10.56
CA PHE A 9 -28.45 -11.85 -10.72
C PHE A 9 -28.08 -11.34 -12.11
N ILE A 10 -27.22 -10.33 -12.18
CA ILE A 10 -26.60 -9.86 -13.42
C ILE A 10 -25.16 -10.32 -13.42
N ILE A 11 -24.82 -11.17 -14.39
CA ILE A 11 -23.50 -11.79 -14.53
C ILE A 11 -22.95 -11.51 -15.92
N LYS A 12 -21.74 -10.99 -16.00
CA LYS A 12 -21.10 -10.74 -17.30
C LYS A 12 -20.36 -11.99 -17.79
N ARG A 13 -20.68 -12.46 -18.99
CA ARG A 13 -20.11 -13.70 -19.55
C ARG A 13 -18.60 -13.71 -19.68
N ASN A 14 -18.01 -12.59 -20.01
CA ASN A 14 -16.55 -12.50 -20.11
C ASN A 14 -15.83 -12.64 -18.79
N MET A 15 -16.55 -12.60 -17.69
CA MET A 15 -16.02 -12.81 -16.35
C MET A 15 -15.85 -14.29 -16.03
N GLN A 16 -16.26 -15.18 -16.90
CA GLN A 16 -16.26 -16.63 -16.71
C GLN A 16 -14.85 -17.22 -16.65
N LYS A 17 -13.86 -16.52 -17.18
CA LYS A 17 -12.52 -17.08 -17.36
C LYS A 17 -11.47 -16.35 -16.54
N SER A 18 -10.85 -17.02 -15.61
CA SER A 18 -9.65 -16.51 -14.94
C SER A 18 -8.43 -16.70 -15.83
N ALA A 19 -7.72 -15.60 -16.12
CA ALA A 19 -6.51 -15.66 -16.94
C ALA A 19 -5.36 -16.48 -16.31
N GLN A 20 -5.35 -16.61 -14.98
CA GLN A 20 -4.28 -17.29 -14.25
C GLN A 20 -4.58 -18.76 -13.95
N THR A 21 -5.83 -19.10 -13.71
CA THR A 21 -6.22 -20.44 -13.22
C THR A 21 -6.94 -21.28 -14.26
N GLY A 22 -7.38 -20.68 -15.38
CA GLY A 22 -8.20 -21.36 -16.37
C GLY A 22 -9.60 -21.74 -15.88
N ILE A 23 -10.01 -21.27 -14.71
CA ILE A 23 -11.30 -21.55 -14.09
C ILE A 23 -12.35 -20.64 -14.70
N TYR A 24 -13.50 -21.21 -15.00
CA TYR A 24 -14.64 -20.48 -15.54
C TYR A 24 -15.59 -20.07 -14.42
N PHE A 25 -16.09 -18.85 -14.47
CA PHE A 25 -17.02 -18.31 -13.49
C PHE A 25 -18.28 -19.18 -13.35
N ASP A 26 -18.87 -19.65 -14.46
CA ASP A 26 -20.04 -20.51 -14.45
C ASP A 26 -19.83 -21.83 -13.72
N TYR A 27 -18.59 -22.29 -13.68
CA TYR A 27 -18.25 -23.50 -12.92
C TYR A 27 -18.21 -23.23 -11.42
N LEU A 28 -17.79 -22.03 -11.03
CA LEU A 28 -17.63 -21.65 -9.62
C LEU A 28 -18.94 -21.18 -8.99
N VAL A 29 -19.79 -20.51 -9.78
CA VAL A 29 -21.07 -19.95 -9.32
C VAL A 29 -22.20 -20.84 -9.78
N THR A 30 -22.38 -21.94 -9.10
CA THR A 30 -23.44 -22.93 -9.34
C THR A 30 -24.77 -22.49 -8.73
N ASP A 31 -25.88 -23.13 -9.14
CA ASP A 31 -27.19 -22.88 -8.54
C ASP A 31 -27.22 -22.93 -7.02
N PRO A 32 -26.56 -23.90 -6.33
CA PRO A 32 -26.52 -23.91 -4.88
C PRO A 32 -25.85 -22.67 -4.29
N VAL A 33 -24.78 -22.17 -4.93
CA VAL A 33 -24.07 -20.96 -4.50
C VAL A 33 -24.95 -19.73 -4.69
N MET A 34 -25.57 -19.58 -5.86
CA MET A 34 -26.50 -18.47 -6.13
C MET A 34 -27.70 -18.50 -5.18
N GLY A 35 -28.27 -19.67 -4.94
CA GLY A 35 -29.37 -19.85 -4.00
C GLY A 35 -28.99 -19.43 -2.57
N GLN A 36 -27.82 -19.83 -2.09
CA GLN A 36 -27.31 -19.41 -0.79
C GLN A 36 -27.16 -17.89 -0.69
N ILE A 37 -26.55 -17.27 -1.71
CA ILE A 37 -26.38 -15.82 -1.77
C ILE A 37 -27.75 -15.12 -1.78
N CYS A 38 -28.69 -15.60 -2.59
CA CYS A 38 -30.01 -15.02 -2.68
C CYS A 38 -30.73 -15.03 -1.32
N VAL A 39 -30.69 -16.16 -0.61
CA VAL A 39 -31.27 -16.29 0.73
C VAL A 39 -30.60 -15.36 1.73
N GLU A 40 -29.27 -15.30 1.73
CA GLU A 40 -28.51 -14.46 2.66
C GLU A 40 -28.78 -12.96 2.45
N VAL A 41 -28.91 -12.52 1.20
CA VAL A 41 -29.08 -11.10 0.86
C VAL A 41 -30.52 -10.65 0.91
N THR A 42 -31.47 -11.50 0.42
CA THR A 42 -32.86 -11.11 0.21
C THR A 42 -33.87 -11.87 1.07
N GLY A 43 -33.47 -12.96 1.71
CA GLY A 43 -34.35 -13.88 2.43
C GLY A 43 -35.21 -14.74 1.49
N ARG A 44 -34.95 -14.78 0.20
CA ARG A 44 -35.75 -15.51 -0.82
C ARG A 44 -34.97 -16.66 -1.39
N HIS A 45 -35.71 -17.69 -1.83
CA HIS A 45 -35.16 -18.88 -2.49
C HIS A 45 -35.29 -18.86 -4.02
N ASP A 46 -36.15 -18.00 -4.54
CA ASP A 46 -36.40 -17.83 -5.98
C ASP A 46 -35.55 -16.66 -6.52
N TYR A 47 -34.92 -16.86 -7.66
CA TYR A 47 -34.12 -15.84 -8.34
C TYR A 47 -34.11 -16.09 -9.85
N GLU A 48 -33.76 -15.05 -10.59
CA GLU A 48 -33.48 -15.10 -12.02
C GLU A 48 -32.00 -14.80 -12.26
N VAL A 49 -31.49 -15.29 -13.39
CA VAL A 49 -30.12 -15.02 -13.83
C VAL A 49 -30.12 -14.37 -15.19
N GLU A 50 -29.53 -13.22 -15.32
CA GLU A 50 -29.28 -12.57 -16.60
C GLU A 50 -27.78 -12.53 -16.87
N PHE A 51 -27.38 -13.13 -18.00
CA PHE A 51 -26.06 -13.01 -18.52
C PHE A 51 -25.99 -11.83 -19.50
N VAL A 52 -25.15 -10.85 -19.19
CA VAL A 52 -24.89 -9.72 -20.09
C VAL A 52 -23.54 -9.90 -20.76
N GLU A 53 -23.48 -9.55 -22.03
CA GLU A 53 -22.20 -9.53 -22.72
C GLU A 53 -21.35 -8.36 -22.25
N ASN A 54 -20.07 -8.61 -22.06
CA ASN A 54 -19.12 -7.58 -21.69
C ASN A 54 -18.37 -7.10 -22.92
N ASP A 55 -18.46 -5.83 -23.24
CA ASP A 55 -17.70 -5.21 -24.31
C ASP A 55 -16.32 -4.72 -23.88
N TYR A 56 -15.89 -5.00 -22.66
CA TYR A 56 -14.59 -4.63 -22.05
C TYR A 56 -14.32 -3.11 -21.94
N SER A 57 -15.24 -2.27 -22.40
CA SER A 57 -14.85 -0.90 -22.68
C SER A 57 -14.61 -0.02 -21.45
N ASP A 58 -15.43 -0.09 -20.41
CA ASP A 58 -15.30 0.94 -19.38
C ASP A 58 -15.52 0.50 -17.93
N GLU A 59 -16.08 -0.65 -17.68
CA GLU A 59 -16.45 -1.05 -16.33
C GLU A 59 -15.41 -1.93 -15.62
N PHE A 60 -14.45 -2.49 -16.39
CA PHE A 60 -13.36 -3.32 -15.89
C PHE A 60 -12.05 -2.74 -16.38
N LEU A 61 -11.51 -1.88 -15.59
CA LEU A 61 -10.27 -1.13 -15.88
C LEU A 61 -9.03 -1.99 -16.03
N ASP A 62 -9.11 -3.24 -15.65
CA ASP A 62 -8.04 -4.18 -15.85
C ASP A 62 -8.60 -5.57 -16.15
N ALA A 63 -9.05 -5.73 -17.40
CA ALA A 63 -9.64 -6.97 -17.92
C ALA A 63 -8.75 -8.20 -17.65
N LYS A 64 -7.45 -8.02 -17.53
CA LYS A 64 -6.51 -9.10 -17.27
C LYS A 64 -6.63 -9.67 -15.86
N TYR A 65 -6.99 -8.86 -14.87
CA TYR A 65 -6.97 -9.25 -13.46
C TYR A 65 -8.35 -9.31 -12.80
N ASN A 66 -9.35 -8.63 -13.37
CA ASN A 66 -10.70 -8.53 -12.81
C ASN A 66 -11.68 -9.50 -13.42
N GLN A 67 -11.20 -10.60 -13.98
CA GLN A 67 -12.02 -11.52 -14.71
C GLN A 67 -12.93 -12.35 -13.80
N GLY A 68 -14.19 -12.10 -13.89
CA GLY A 68 -15.19 -13.08 -13.62
C GLY A 68 -15.55 -13.37 -12.19
N ARG A 69 -15.29 -12.44 -11.28
CA ARG A 69 -15.51 -12.71 -9.85
C ARG A 69 -16.48 -11.75 -9.19
N LEU A 70 -17.25 -11.05 -9.99
CA LEU A 70 -18.25 -10.11 -9.52
C LEU A 70 -19.61 -10.41 -10.14
N ALA A 71 -20.62 -10.56 -9.30
CA ALA A 71 -22.02 -10.56 -9.69
C ALA A 71 -22.75 -9.40 -9.02
N ILE A 72 -23.82 -8.94 -9.62
CA ILE A 72 -24.73 -7.95 -9.03
C ILE A 72 -26.06 -8.64 -8.81
N LEU A 73 -26.56 -8.67 -7.57
CA LEU A 73 -27.88 -9.11 -7.24
C LEU A 73 -28.77 -7.89 -7.04
N GLN A 74 -29.79 -7.76 -7.89
CA GLN A 74 -30.78 -6.70 -7.80
C GLN A 74 -32.08 -7.23 -7.18
N TYR A 75 -32.62 -6.49 -6.24
CA TYR A 75 -33.87 -6.80 -5.61
C TYR A 75 -34.54 -5.53 -5.08
N HIS A 76 -35.72 -5.19 -5.60
CA HIS A 76 -36.37 -3.90 -5.38
C HIS A 76 -35.41 -2.76 -5.73
N ASN A 77 -35.18 -1.87 -4.78
CA ASN A 77 -34.29 -0.73 -4.94
C ASN A 77 -32.83 -1.03 -4.48
N THR A 78 -32.56 -2.27 -4.10
CA THR A 78 -31.26 -2.70 -3.57
C THR A 78 -30.40 -3.31 -4.65
N ALA A 79 -29.11 -2.93 -4.69
CA ALA A 79 -28.09 -3.60 -5.48
C ALA A 79 -27.02 -4.16 -4.55
N ALA A 80 -26.83 -5.47 -4.57
CA ALA A 80 -25.77 -6.15 -3.85
C ALA A 80 -24.64 -6.53 -4.83
N TYR A 81 -23.45 -6.00 -4.56
CA TYR A 81 -22.22 -6.28 -5.31
C TYR A 81 -21.49 -7.42 -4.62
N ILE A 82 -21.38 -8.54 -5.32
CA ILE A 82 -20.86 -9.78 -4.74
C ILE A 82 -19.55 -10.13 -5.41
N SER A 83 -18.48 -10.07 -4.62
CA SER A 83 -17.15 -10.49 -5.03
C SER A 83 -16.89 -11.91 -4.54
N PHE A 84 -16.34 -12.76 -5.42
CA PHE A 84 -16.07 -14.17 -5.10
C PHE A 84 -14.59 -14.39 -4.82
N SER A 85 -14.29 -15.23 -3.84
CA SER A 85 -12.95 -15.76 -3.64
C SER A 85 -12.55 -16.71 -4.77
N ASP A 86 -11.25 -16.89 -4.97
CA ASP A 86 -10.74 -17.89 -5.88
C ASP A 86 -10.76 -19.29 -5.26
N GLU A 87 -10.92 -20.30 -6.12
CA GLU A 87 -10.85 -21.70 -5.75
C GLU A 87 -9.51 -22.05 -5.07
N LYS A 88 -8.44 -21.46 -5.56
CA LYS A 88 -7.08 -21.82 -5.13
C LYS A 88 -6.45 -20.84 -4.17
N CYS A 89 -7.02 -20.04 -3.46
CA CYS A 89 -6.38 -19.09 -2.51
C CYS A 89 -4.87 -19.32 -2.17
N GLU A 90 -4.17 -20.02 -3.02
CA GLU A 90 -2.76 -20.38 -2.87
C GLU A 90 -1.82 -19.27 -3.32
N GLY A 91 -2.31 -18.30 -4.03
CA GLY A 91 -1.52 -17.23 -4.56
C GLY A 91 -1.94 -15.87 -4.00
N ARG A 92 -0.98 -14.98 -3.89
CA ARG A 92 -1.18 -13.58 -3.48
C ARG A 92 -2.24 -12.83 -4.30
N ASN A 93 -2.56 -13.33 -5.47
CA ASN A 93 -3.44 -12.69 -6.44
C ASN A 93 -4.84 -13.28 -6.46
N SER A 94 -5.09 -14.35 -5.73
CA SER A 94 -6.37 -15.05 -5.80
C SER A 94 -7.39 -14.42 -4.85
N GLY A 95 -8.60 -14.24 -5.31
CA GLY A 95 -9.75 -13.80 -4.54
C GLY A 95 -9.83 -12.29 -4.26
N ILE A 96 -8.73 -11.57 -4.22
CA ILE A 96 -8.73 -10.15 -3.85
C ILE A 96 -8.85 -9.22 -5.07
N GLN A 97 -8.56 -9.72 -6.26
CA GLN A 97 -8.50 -8.90 -7.48
C GLN A 97 -9.85 -8.32 -7.92
N SER A 98 -10.94 -8.98 -7.59
CA SER A 98 -12.28 -8.47 -7.88
C SER A 98 -12.81 -7.46 -6.85
N VAL A 99 -12.14 -7.37 -5.68
CA VAL A 99 -12.58 -6.49 -4.58
C VAL A 99 -12.56 -5.01 -4.98
N PRO A 100 -11.48 -4.46 -5.57
CA PRO A 100 -11.50 -3.07 -6.02
C PRO A 100 -12.57 -2.80 -7.07
N THR A 101 -12.83 -3.75 -7.97
CA THR A 101 -13.90 -3.61 -8.97
C THR A 101 -15.28 -3.56 -8.32
N ALA A 102 -15.54 -4.45 -7.36
CA ALA A 102 -16.79 -4.44 -6.60
C ALA A 102 -16.95 -3.11 -5.85
N PHE A 103 -15.87 -2.62 -5.24
CA PHE A 103 -15.85 -1.37 -4.50
C PHE A 103 -16.08 -0.17 -5.41
N ASN A 104 -15.38 -0.10 -6.55
CA ASN A 104 -15.55 0.98 -7.52
C ASN A 104 -16.99 1.04 -8.05
N ARG A 105 -17.56 -0.11 -8.40
CA ARG A 105 -18.96 -0.18 -8.82
C ARG A 105 -19.94 0.24 -7.74
N PHE A 106 -19.69 -0.17 -6.52
CA PHE A 106 -20.50 0.23 -5.38
C PHE A 106 -20.56 1.76 -5.25
N TYR A 107 -19.44 2.45 -5.39
CA TYR A 107 -19.40 3.91 -5.28
C TYR A 107 -19.85 4.64 -6.56
N SER A 108 -19.65 4.05 -7.73
CA SER A 108 -20.00 4.69 -9.01
C SER A 108 -21.46 4.55 -9.38
N ASN A 109 -22.24 3.72 -8.68
CA ASN A 109 -23.62 3.46 -9.03
C ASN A 109 -24.59 4.30 -8.21
N ALA A 110 -25.68 4.75 -8.86
CA ALA A 110 -26.67 5.65 -8.27
C ALA A 110 -27.74 4.98 -7.38
N HIS A 111 -27.66 3.66 -7.16
CA HIS A 111 -28.61 2.99 -6.28
C HIS A 111 -28.56 3.55 -4.87
N GLU A 112 -29.72 3.86 -4.29
CA GLU A 112 -29.83 4.38 -2.91
C GLU A 112 -29.48 3.30 -1.90
N ASP A 113 -30.02 2.10 -2.07
CA ASP A 113 -29.73 0.95 -1.22
C ASP A 113 -28.67 0.05 -1.87
N LYS A 114 -27.48 0.06 -1.31
CA LYS A 114 -26.34 -0.70 -1.79
C LYS A 114 -25.70 -1.53 -0.69
N ALA A 115 -25.17 -2.69 -1.04
CA ALA A 115 -24.40 -3.52 -0.14
C ALA A 115 -23.23 -4.19 -0.86
N LEU A 116 -22.14 -4.41 -0.13
CA LEU A 116 -20.97 -5.13 -0.60
C LEU A 116 -20.88 -6.48 0.10
N TYR A 117 -20.69 -7.53 -0.68
CA TYR A 117 -20.52 -8.89 -0.17
C TYR A 117 -19.27 -9.52 -0.73
N PHE A 118 -18.61 -10.32 0.09
CA PHE A 118 -17.57 -11.23 -0.33
C PHE A 118 -18.00 -12.66 -0.02
N TYR A 119 -18.07 -13.48 -1.06
CA TYR A 119 -18.46 -14.86 -0.93
C TYR A 119 -17.26 -15.78 -0.96
N PHE A 120 -17.09 -16.59 0.09
CA PHE A 120 -16.06 -17.62 0.11
C PHE A 120 -16.56 -18.84 -0.65
N LEU A 121 -15.97 -19.12 -1.81
CA LEU A 121 -16.27 -20.34 -2.55
C LEU A 121 -15.89 -21.57 -1.71
N PRO A 122 -16.70 -22.64 -1.73
CA PRO A 122 -16.47 -23.83 -0.89
C PRO A 122 -15.09 -24.48 -1.08
N CYS A 123 -14.53 -24.36 -2.27
CA CYS A 123 -13.24 -24.89 -2.64
C CYS A 123 -12.08 -23.88 -2.41
N SER A 124 -12.39 -22.64 -2.07
CA SER A 124 -11.36 -21.67 -1.75
C SER A 124 -10.63 -22.13 -0.50
N GLY A 125 -9.35 -22.32 -0.62
CA GLY A 125 -8.51 -22.68 0.51
C GLY A 125 -8.74 -21.70 1.65
N ASN A 126 -8.95 -22.24 2.83
CA ASN A 126 -9.11 -21.47 4.06
C ASN A 126 -7.77 -20.81 4.39
N ASN A 127 -7.40 -19.79 3.61
CA ASN A 127 -6.11 -19.15 3.83
C ASN A 127 -6.19 -18.32 5.12
N THR A 128 -5.74 -18.93 6.20
CA THR A 128 -5.66 -18.35 7.54
C THR A 128 -4.31 -17.67 7.79
N THR A 129 -3.50 -17.48 6.74
CA THR A 129 -2.23 -16.76 6.93
C THR A 129 -2.50 -15.35 7.44
N PRO A 130 -1.64 -14.81 8.29
CA PRO A 130 -1.80 -13.47 8.85
C PRO A 130 -2.08 -12.40 7.78
N TYR A 131 -1.46 -12.55 6.61
CA TYR A 131 -1.67 -11.65 5.47
C TYR A 131 -3.13 -11.65 4.97
N TYR A 132 -3.74 -12.82 4.76
CA TYR A 132 -5.13 -12.88 4.30
C TYR A 132 -6.11 -12.42 5.37
N LEU A 133 -5.85 -12.74 6.64
CA LEU A 133 -6.65 -12.20 7.74
C LEU A 133 -6.58 -10.68 7.79
N PHE A 134 -5.40 -10.10 7.57
CA PHE A 134 -5.24 -8.66 7.46
C PHE A 134 -6.10 -8.08 6.31
N ILE A 135 -6.04 -8.69 5.12
CA ILE A 135 -6.84 -8.27 3.96
C ILE A 135 -8.34 -8.40 4.23
N TYR A 136 -8.80 -9.52 4.80
CA TYR A 136 -10.21 -9.69 5.14
C TYR A 136 -10.70 -8.67 6.16
N ARG A 137 -9.87 -8.33 7.13
CA ARG A 137 -10.17 -7.26 8.10
C ARG A 137 -10.23 -5.88 7.43
N LEU A 138 -9.35 -5.59 6.46
CA LEU A 138 -9.43 -4.36 5.65
C LEU A 138 -10.76 -4.32 4.87
N MET A 139 -11.14 -5.42 4.22
CA MET A 139 -12.41 -5.52 3.51
C MET A 139 -13.60 -5.27 4.45
N LYS A 140 -13.58 -5.87 5.65
CA LYS A 140 -14.61 -5.65 6.66
C LYS A 140 -14.67 -4.19 7.09
N THR A 141 -13.53 -3.54 7.28
CA THR A 141 -13.42 -2.11 7.59
C THR A 141 -13.97 -1.25 6.44
N ALA A 142 -13.71 -1.63 5.20
CA ALA A 142 -14.22 -0.95 4.01
C ALA A 142 -15.73 -1.15 3.78
N GLY A 143 -16.41 -1.97 4.60
CA GLY A 143 -17.86 -2.15 4.56
C GLY A 143 -18.34 -3.43 3.89
N PHE A 144 -17.47 -4.41 3.63
CA PHE A 144 -17.87 -5.70 3.10
C PHE A 144 -18.61 -6.54 4.15
N ASN A 145 -19.66 -7.19 3.73
CA ASN A 145 -20.29 -8.33 4.40
C ASN A 145 -19.69 -9.63 3.87
N PHE A 146 -19.65 -10.66 4.70
CA PHE A 146 -19.03 -11.93 4.31
C PHE A 146 -20.06 -13.04 4.34
N ILE A 147 -20.11 -13.83 3.25
CA ILE A 147 -21.00 -14.97 3.10
C ILE A 147 -20.16 -16.25 2.98
N ASN A 148 -20.68 -17.35 3.50
CA ASN A 148 -20.04 -18.67 3.50
C ASN A 148 -18.65 -18.67 4.13
N VAL A 149 -18.50 -17.94 5.24
CA VAL A 149 -17.22 -17.81 5.94
C VAL A 149 -16.75 -19.17 6.45
N PRO A 150 -15.54 -19.64 6.11
CA PRO A 150 -14.99 -20.86 6.66
C PRO A 150 -14.95 -20.84 8.19
N THR A 151 -15.24 -21.97 8.83
CA THR A 151 -15.31 -22.06 10.29
C THR A 151 -14.02 -21.57 10.96
N SER A 152 -12.86 -21.82 10.35
CA SER A 152 -11.56 -21.37 10.83
C SER A 152 -11.37 -19.84 10.82
N LEU A 153 -12.18 -19.11 10.05
CA LEU A 153 -12.11 -17.66 9.94
C LEU A 153 -13.21 -16.94 10.73
N VAL A 154 -14.24 -17.67 11.17
CA VAL A 154 -15.33 -17.10 11.96
C VAL A 154 -14.77 -16.48 13.24
N GLY A 155 -15.13 -15.25 13.51
CA GLY A 155 -14.63 -14.48 14.66
C GLY A 155 -13.25 -13.85 14.49
N GLN A 156 -12.48 -14.23 13.46
CA GLN A 156 -11.19 -13.61 13.17
C GLN A 156 -11.31 -12.40 12.20
N ILE A 157 -12.33 -12.42 11.35
CA ILE A 157 -12.59 -11.32 10.40
C ILE A 157 -13.35 -10.20 11.12
N THR A 158 -12.60 -9.37 11.86
CA THR A 158 -13.13 -8.20 12.56
C THR A 158 -12.67 -6.91 11.90
N PRO A 159 -13.51 -5.85 11.84
CA PRO A 159 -13.05 -4.58 11.29
C PRO A 159 -11.94 -3.98 12.15
N PHE A 160 -11.10 -3.19 11.55
CA PHE A 160 -10.22 -2.29 12.29
C PHE A 160 -11.03 -1.14 12.90
N THR A 161 -10.56 -0.60 14.02
CA THR A 161 -11.26 0.45 14.76
C THR A 161 -10.57 1.80 14.63
N SER A 162 -9.32 1.82 14.17
CA SER A 162 -8.55 3.04 13.93
C SER A 162 -7.50 2.83 12.84
N ILE A 163 -6.97 3.94 12.31
CA ILE A 163 -5.85 3.90 11.36
C ILE A 163 -4.61 3.31 12.04
N ASP A 164 -4.36 3.63 13.30
CA ASP A 164 -3.24 3.07 14.07
C ASP A 164 -3.33 1.54 14.22
N ASP A 165 -4.54 0.98 14.29
CA ASP A 165 -4.73 -0.49 14.29
C ASP A 165 -4.33 -1.11 12.95
N ILE A 166 -4.63 -0.45 11.83
CA ILE A 166 -4.19 -0.90 10.50
C ILE A 166 -2.67 -0.87 10.42
N ILE A 167 -2.03 0.22 10.85
CA ILE A 167 -0.57 0.36 10.86
C ILE A 167 0.07 -0.76 11.68
N ARG A 168 -0.41 -0.98 12.91
CA ARG A 168 0.10 -2.02 13.80
C ARG A 168 -0.03 -3.41 13.18
N ALA A 169 -1.21 -3.75 12.66
CA ALA A 169 -1.45 -5.04 12.03
C ALA A 169 -0.59 -5.22 10.76
N ARG A 170 -0.34 -4.16 9.99
CA ARG A 170 0.56 -4.20 8.84
C ARG A 170 1.98 -4.53 9.26
N LYS A 171 2.46 -3.93 10.35
CA LYS A 171 3.79 -4.21 10.94
C LYS A 171 3.92 -5.65 11.42
N GLU A 172 2.91 -6.16 12.15
CA GLU A 172 2.89 -7.53 12.66
C GLU A 172 2.90 -8.58 11.54
N ASN A 173 2.24 -8.31 10.43
CA ASN A 173 2.23 -9.19 9.26
C ASN A 173 3.55 -9.24 8.51
N GLY A 174 4.47 -8.39 8.90
CA GLY A 174 5.84 -8.37 8.42
C GLY A 174 5.96 -7.95 6.97
N ASP A 175 6.74 -6.92 6.73
CA ASP A 175 7.25 -6.55 5.41
C ASP A 175 8.16 -7.64 4.80
N ARG A 176 8.13 -8.82 5.38
CA ARG A 176 9.05 -9.93 5.09
C ARG A 176 8.87 -10.55 3.72
N ASN A 177 7.80 -10.28 3.06
CA ASN A 177 7.57 -10.83 1.74
C ASN A 177 8.14 -9.91 0.69
N SER A 178 9.44 -10.08 0.49
CA SER A 178 10.20 -9.67 -0.68
C SER A 178 9.96 -8.23 -1.14
N GLY A 179 11.02 -7.47 -1.22
CA GLY A 179 11.14 -6.08 -1.62
C GLY A 179 10.40 -5.56 -2.85
N ASN A 180 9.43 -6.28 -3.35
CA ASN A 180 8.65 -5.87 -4.52
C ASN A 180 7.25 -5.34 -4.16
N ASN A 181 6.86 -5.27 -2.89
CA ASN A 181 5.44 -5.36 -2.64
C ASN A 181 4.90 -4.62 -1.43
N ALA A 182 5.64 -3.72 -0.86
CA ALA A 182 5.14 -3.07 0.33
C ALA A 182 4.36 -1.81 -0.01
N THR A 183 3.13 -1.76 0.46
CA THR A 183 2.43 -0.51 0.74
C THR A 183 2.79 -0.15 2.16
N TYR A 184 3.45 0.96 2.36
CA TYR A 184 3.82 1.45 3.68
C TYR A 184 2.80 2.47 4.16
N ILE A 185 2.43 2.37 5.43
CA ILE A 185 1.56 3.33 6.10
C ILE A 185 2.36 3.89 7.27
N ILE A 186 2.53 5.20 7.29
CA ILE A 186 3.32 5.90 8.30
C ILE A 186 2.47 6.95 8.97
N LYS A 187 2.65 7.07 10.29
CA LYS A 187 2.14 8.19 11.06
C LYS A 187 3.28 9.17 11.31
N ASN A 188 3.20 10.36 10.74
CA ASN A 188 4.22 11.40 10.90
C ASN A 188 4.02 12.24 12.16
N ALA A 189 2.75 12.51 12.50
CA ALA A 189 2.34 13.26 13.67
C ALA A 189 0.95 12.79 14.11
N PRO A 190 0.42 13.20 15.25
CA PRO A 190 -0.98 12.99 15.57
C PRO A 190 -1.85 13.45 14.40
N HIS A 191 -2.72 12.57 13.90
CA HIS A 191 -3.62 12.85 12.77
C HIS A 191 -2.95 13.07 11.40
N GLU A 192 -1.66 12.79 11.24
CA GLU A 192 -0.97 12.85 9.96
C GLU A 192 -0.50 11.47 9.51
N TYR A 193 -1.05 11.00 8.40
CA TYR A 193 -0.77 9.67 7.86
C TYR A 193 -0.31 9.77 6.42
N GLU A 194 0.71 8.99 6.09
CA GLU A 194 1.22 8.85 4.73
C GLU A 194 1.12 7.40 4.28
N ILE A 195 0.68 7.19 3.06
CA ILE A 195 0.63 5.90 2.39
C ILE A 195 1.59 5.95 1.22
N PHE A 196 2.59 5.09 1.23
CA PHE A 196 3.51 4.92 0.11
C PHE A 196 3.10 3.66 -0.64
N GLY A 197 2.40 3.84 -1.75
CA GLY A 197 1.87 2.74 -2.54
C GLY A 197 2.79 2.33 -3.68
N LYS A 198 3.41 1.14 -3.60
CA LYS A 198 3.96 0.50 -4.79
C LYS A 198 2.85 -0.16 -5.57
N THR A 199 2.54 0.35 -6.73
CA THR A 199 1.40 -0.07 -7.54
C THR A 199 1.74 -1.13 -8.59
N TYR A 200 2.73 -1.97 -8.32
CA TYR A 200 3.14 -3.05 -9.23
C TYR A 200 2.30 -4.32 -9.05
N GLY A 201 1.72 -4.84 -10.14
CA GLY A 201 1.01 -6.13 -10.15
C GLY A 201 -0.15 -6.18 -9.15
N ALA A 202 -0.11 -7.14 -8.22
CA ALA A 202 -1.15 -7.33 -7.21
C ALA A 202 -1.17 -6.24 -6.13
N ASN A 203 -0.09 -5.50 -5.95
CA ASN A 203 0.01 -4.50 -4.87
C ASN A 203 -0.89 -3.31 -5.08
N LYS A 204 -1.23 -2.99 -6.32
CA LYS A 204 -2.21 -1.95 -6.60
C LYS A 204 -3.57 -2.25 -5.96
N TYR A 205 -3.93 -3.54 -5.83
CA TYR A 205 -5.17 -3.96 -5.17
C TYR A 205 -5.07 -3.83 -3.66
N ASP A 206 -3.94 -4.24 -3.09
CA ASP A 206 -3.66 -4.07 -1.67
C ASP A 206 -3.66 -2.58 -1.29
N THR A 207 -2.99 -1.75 -2.08
CA THR A 207 -2.95 -0.29 -1.89
C THR A 207 -4.34 0.32 -1.96
N SER A 208 -5.15 -0.03 -2.98
CA SER A 208 -6.53 0.44 -3.09
C SER A 208 -7.36 0.06 -1.87
N LEU A 209 -7.26 -1.19 -1.43
CA LEU A 209 -8.03 -1.69 -0.30
C LEU A 209 -7.63 -1.02 1.02
N ILE A 210 -6.34 -0.80 1.22
CA ILE A 210 -5.82 -0.06 2.38
C ILE A 210 -6.37 1.37 2.36
N CYS A 211 -6.30 2.05 1.22
CA CYS A 211 -6.85 3.40 1.09
C CYS A 211 -8.35 3.45 1.38
N TYR A 212 -9.14 2.48 0.87
CA TYR A 212 -10.57 2.40 1.15
C TYR A 212 -10.86 2.19 2.64
N ALA A 213 -10.12 1.29 3.29
CA ALA A 213 -10.29 1.03 4.72
C ALA A 213 -9.91 2.27 5.57
N ILE A 214 -8.81 2.94 5.22
CA ILE A 214 -8.36 4.16 5.91
C ILE A 214 -9.36 5.29 5.69
N SER A 215 -9.92 5.47 4.50
CA SER A 215 -10.92 6.49 4.21
C SER A 215 -12.19 6.33 5.06
N LYS A 216 -12.52 5.11 5.45
CA LYS A 216 -13.66 4.83 6.35
C LYS A 216 -13.38 5.13 7.81
N LEU A 217 -12.12 5.13 8.22
CA LEU A 217 -11.69 5.36 9.59
C LEU A 217 -11.20 6.79 9.82
N ALA A 218 -10.81 7.50 8.75
CA ALA A 218 -10.32 8.86 8.84
C ALA A 218 -11.38 9.79 9.45
N GLN A 219 -10.96 10.51 10.47
CA GLN A 219 -11.77 11.54 11.12
C GLN A 219 -11.57 12.89 10.42
N PRO A 220 -12.41 13.89 10.66
CA PRO A 220 -12.28 15.21 10.03
C PRO A 220 -10.92 15.90 10.28
N GLU A 221 -10.28 15.60 11.40
CA GLU A 221 -8.96 16.11 11.77
C GLU A 221 -7.79 15.35 11.15
N ASP A 222 -8.04 14.17 10.59
CA ASP A 222 -6.97 13.35 10.01
C ASP A 222 -6.57 13.88 8.63
N SER A 223 -5.27 14.03 8.41
CA SER A 223 -4.65 14.26 7.11
C SER A 223 -4.05 12.97 6.59
N VAL A 224 -4.56 12.48 5.48
CA VAL A 224 -4.09 11.25 4.85
C VAL A 224 -3.58 11.58 3.45
N THR A 225 -2.32 11.24 3.16
CA THR A 225 -1.71 11.46 1.85
C THR A 225 -1.26 10.13 1.26
N LEU A 226 -1.77 9.83 0.06
CA LEU A 226 -1.31 8.71 -0.75
C LEU A 226 -0.29 9.22 -1.76
N TYR A 227 0.94 8.74 -1.65
CA TYR A 227 1.98 8.96 -2.65
C TYR A 227 1.95 7.85 -3.70
N GLU A 228 1.55 8.19 -4.91
CA GLU A 228 1.51 7.30 -6.06
C GLU A 228 2.73 7.54 -6.95
N TYR A 229 3.50 6.48 -7.21
CA TYR A 229 4.72 6.58 -8.00
C TYR A 229 4.46 6.28 -9.47
N ASN A 230 4.86 7.19 -10.34
CA ASN A 230 4.86 7.00 -11.78
C ASN A 230 6.29 6.62 -12.24
N GLU A 231 6.65 5.35 -12.10
CA GLU A 231 7.90 4.78 -12.61
C GLU A 231 7.60 3.83 -13.77
N ARG A 232 8.56 3.67 -14.70
CA ARG A 232 8.39 2.86 -15.92
C ARG A 232 7.88 1.45 -15.69
N ASP A 233 8.25 0.83 -14.57
CA ASP A 233 7.94 -0.56 -14.23
C ASP A 233 6.77 -0.68 -13.22
N LEU A 234 6.26 0.43 -12.72
CA LEU A 234 5.12 0.47 -11.81
C LEU A 234 3.84 0.76 -12.59
N LYS A 235 2.79 0.04 -12.24
CA LYS A 235 1.46 0.28 -12.79
C LYS A 235 0.70 1.16 -11.81
N GLU A 236 0.15 2.24 -12.31
CA GLU A 236 -0.74 3.13 -11.56
C GLU A 236 -1.93 2.38 -10.95
N LEU A 237 -2.49 2.93 -9.89
CA LEU A 237 -3.79 2.48 -9.42
C LEU A 237 -4.82 2.60 -10.56
N PRO A 238 -5.79 1.68 -10.64
CA PRO A 238 -6.86 1.80 -11.63
C PRO A 238 -7.54 3.17 -11.54
N ALA A 239 -7.75 3.82 -12.68
CA ALA A 239 -8.33 5.17 -12.74
C ALA A 239 -9.64 5.29 -11.95
N ALA A 240 -10.51 4.26 -12.02
CA ALA A 240 -11.74 4.23 -11.24
C ALA A 240 -11.49 4.13 -9.72
N SER A 241 -10.44 3.43 -9.28
CA SER A 241 -10.07 3.43 -7.86
C SER A 241 -9.64 4.81 -7.40
N LEU A 242 -8.82 5.50 -8.20
CA LEU A 242 -8.40 6.87 -7.91
C LEU A 242 -9.58 7.85 -7.87
N GLU A 243 -10.50 7.73 -8.82
CA GLU A 243 -11.71 8.56 -8.85
C GLU A 243 -12.58 8.36 -7.62
N VAL A 244 -12.82 7.11 -7.22
CA VAL A 244 -13.56 6.79 -6.00
C VAL A 244 -12.85 7.34 -4.76
N LEU A 245 -11.53 7.15 -4.63
CA LEU A 245 -10.77 7.67 -3.50
C LEU A 245 -10.83 9.20 -3.43
N ARG A 246 -10.72 9.89 -4.56
CA ARG A 246 -10.89 11.35 -4.64
C ARG A 246 -12.30 11.78 -4.23
N SER A 247 -13.34 11.03 -4.62
CA SER A 247 -14.72 11.32 -4.26
C SER A 247 -15.01 11.15 -2.77
N MET A 248 -14.24 10.35 -2.05
CA MET A 248 -14.34 10.21 -0.60
C MET A 248 -13.88 11.46 0.16
N GLY A 249 -12.99 12.26 -0.45
CA GLY A 249 -12.60 13.58 0.05
C GLY A 249 -11.65 13.61 1.26
N ASN A 250 -11.29 12.46 1.83
CA ASN A 250 -10.43 12.36 3.02
C ASN A 250 -9.02 11.80 2.73
N ILE A 251 -8.69 11.55 1.46
CA ILE A 251 -7.36 11.14 1.04
C ILE A 251 -6.86 12.09 -0.04
N ASN A 252 -5.73 12.73 0.22
CA ASN A 252 -5.00 13.51 -0.75
C ASN A 252 -4.10 12.58 -1.57
N ILE A 253 -4.23 12.60 -2.91
CA ILE A 253 -3.44 11.76 -3.80
C ILE A 253 -2.39 12.61 -4.47
N VAL A 254 -1.12 12.30 -4.24
CA VAL A 254 0.04 12.97 -4.81
C VAL A 254 0.70 12.03 -5.82
N ASN A 255 0.63 12.40 -7.09
CA ASN A 255 1.40 11.74 -8.14
C ASN A 255 2.84 12.23 -8.10
N ILE A 256 3.77 11.29 -8.03
CA ILE A 256 5.20 11.58 -8.04
C ILE A 256 5.75 11.08 -9.37
N ASP A 257 6.13 11.99 -10.23
CA ASP A 257 6.82 11.69 -11.47
C ASP A 257 8.24 12.30 -11.49
N ASP A 258 9.07 11.80 -12.40
CA ASP A 258 10.45 12.21 -12.53
C ASP A 258 10.58 13.70 -12.89
N GLU A 259 9.62 14.27 -13.59
CA GLU A 259 9.65 15.67 -14.02
C GLU A 259 9.37 16.62 -12.85
N ILE A 260 8.39 16.28 -12.01
CA ILE A 260 8.06 17.06 -10.81
C ILE A 260 9.25 17.04 -9.84
N GLU A 261 9.78 15.86 -9.53
CA GLU A 261 10.93 15.73 -8.62
C GLU A 261 12.20 16.42 -9.17
N ARG A 262 12.38 16.41 -10.49
CA ARG A 262 13.49 17.14 -11.13
C ARG A 262 13.36 18.64 -10.90
N ARG A 263 12.18 19.22 -11.07
CA ARG A 263 11.93 20.64 -10.79
C ARG A 263 12.15 20.98 -9.31
N GLU A 264 11.64 20.14 -8.41
CA GLU A 264 11.88 20.32 -6.98
C GLU A 264 13.37 20.24 -6.64
N LEU A 265 14.10 19.31 -7.26
CA LEU A 265 15.55 19.22 -7.09
C LEU A 265 16.27 20.48 -7.59
N GLU A 266 15.82 21.07 -8.71
CA GLU A 266 16.41 22.30 -9.25
C GLU A 266 16.13 23.51 -8.37
N GLU A 267 14.94 23.62 -7.80
CA GLU A 267 14.47 24.77 -7.03
C GLU A 267 14.92 24.77 -5.57
N ASN A 268 15.09 23.60 -4.94
CA ASN A 268 15.36 23.47 -3.51
C ASN A 268 16.75 22.92 -3.21
N ASP A 269 17.42 23.47 -2.21
CA ASP A 269 18.74 22.98 -1.73
C ASP A 269 18.63 21.66 -0.93
N SER A 270 17.45 21.31 -0.47
CA SER A 270 17.18 20.03 0.20
C SER A 270 15.99 19.36 -0.45
N LEU A 271 16.19 18.21 -1.05
CA LEU A 271 15.10 17.41 -1.62
C LEU A 271 14.43 16.57 -0.53
N ARG A 272 13.20 16.90 -0.17
CA ARG A 272 12.33 16.04 0.63
C ARG A 272 11.50 15.15 -0.26
N SER A 273 12.17 14.31 -1.03
CA SER A 273 11.51 13.43 -1.99
C SER A 273 10.74 12.31 -1.26
N PRO A 274 9.43 12.19 -1.49
CA PRO A 274 8.67 11.02 -1.05
C PRO A 274 9.22 9.72 -1.63
N ARG A 275 9.76 9.74 -2.85
CA ARG A 275 10.43 8.60 -3.51
C ARG A 275 11.67 8.16 -2.75
N PHE A 276 12.50 9.09 -2.28
CA PHE A 276 13.64 8.77 -1.44
C PHE A 276 13.21 8.07 -0.15
N ASN A 277 12.18 8.61 0.53
CA ASN A 277 11.62 7.99 1.72
C ASN A 277 11.08 6.59 1.46
N ALA A 278 10.36 6.38 0.36
CA ALA A 278 9.86 5.06 -0.02
C ALA A 278 11.00 4.06 -0.26
N ARG A 279 12.06 4.48 -0.95
CA ARG A 279 13.24 3.64 -1.19
C ARG A 279 14.03 3.34 0.09
N LEU A 280 14.05 4.28 1.05
CA LEU A 280 14.58 4.00 2.39
C LEU A 280 13.73 2.97 3.13
N LEU A 281 12.40 3.08 3.07
CA LEU A 281 11.49 2.09 3.65
C LEU A 281 11.68 0.70 3.05
N ASP A 282 11.85 0.62 1.73
CA ASP A 282 12.14 -0.64 1.05
C ASP A 282 13.43 -1.30 1.53
N ARG A 283 14.46 -0.49 1.71
CA ARG A 283 15.80 -0.98 2.04
C ARG A 283 15.99 -1.22 3.54
N LEU A 284 15.53 -0.29 4.36
CA LEU A 284 15.83 -0.26 5.81
C LEU A 284 14.64 -0.75 6.64
N GLY A 285 13.43 -0.77 6.06
CA GLY A 285 12.20 -0.98 6.80
C GLY A 285 11.75 0.28 7.52
N GLU A 286 11.05 0.10 8.62
CA GLU A 286 10.47 1.18 9.40
C GLU A 286 11.49 2.21 9.88
N ARG A 287 10.99 3.43 10.11
CA ARG A 287 11.80 4.54 10.61
C ARG A 287 12.38 4.23 11.99
N HIS A 288 13.64 3.90 12.01
CA HIS A 288 14.41 3.60 13.22
C HIS A 288 15.83 4.18 13.04
N CYS A 289 16.32 4.95 14.00
CA CYS A 289 17.65 5.52 13.91
C CYS A 289 18.71 4.41 13.84
N VAL A 290 19.59 4.46 12.83
CA VAL A 290 20.65 3.45 12.65
C VAL A 290 21.78 3.57 13.68
N LEU A 291 21.81 4.67 14.45
CA LEU A 291 22.89 4.99 15.42
C LEU A 291 22.44 4.93 16.88
N CYS A 292 21.12 4.83 17.14
CA CYS A 292 20.58 4.71 18.49
C CYS A 292 19.24 3.99 18.52
N ASN A 293 18.70 3.76 19.71
CA ASN A 293 17.42 3.05 19.91
C ASN A 293 16.17 3.93 19.67
N CYS A 294 16.32 5.11 19.05
CA CYS A 294 15.20 5.97 18.76
C CYS A 294 14.35 5.36 17.63
N ALA A 295 13.06 5.14 17.91
CA ALA A 295 12.04 4.65 16.97
C ALA A 295 10.82 5.58 16.92
N ILE A 296 10.97 6.84 17.35
CA ILE A 296 9.90 7.84 17.31
C ILE A 296 9.85 8.40 15.88
N SER A 297 8.84 7.99 15.12
CA SER A 297 8.72 8.27 13.68
C SER A 297 8.78 9.77 13.37
N GLU A 298 8.24 10.62 14.24
CA GLU A 298 8.15 12.07 14.10
C GLU A 298 9.52 12.77 14.09
N ILE A 299 10.52 12.15 14.72
CA ILE A 299 11.87 12.73 14.81
C ILE A 299 12.91 11.93 14.00
N ILE A 300 12.47 10.88 13.27
CA ILE A 300 13.35 10.14 12.36
C ILE A 300 13.21 10.68 10.95
N GLN A 301 14.34 10.99 10.34
CA GLN A 301 14.43 11.55 8.99
C GLN A 301 15.36 10.71 8.12
N GLY A 302 15.14 10.75 6.81
CA GLY A 302 16.11 10.22 5.85
C GLY A 302 17.30 11.17 5.73
N ALA A 303 18.45 10.74 6.19
CA ALA A 303 19.71 11.47 6.07
C ALA A 303 20.45 11.00 4.81
N HIS A 304 20.78 11.93 3.89
CA HIS A 304 21.59 11.61 2.72
C HIS A 304 23.05 11.37 3.11
N ILE A 305 23.64 10.28 2.63
CA ILE A 305 25.07 10.00 2.79
C ILE A 305 25.87 10.99 1.95
N TRP A 306 25.63 11.04 0.66
CA TRP A 306 26.15 12.10 -0.22
C TRP A 306 25.11 13.21 -0.28
N PRO A 307 25.40 14.42 0.28
CA PRO A 307 24.42 15.50 0.40
C PRO A 307 23.84 15.93 -0.96
N VAL A 308 22.55 16.22 -0.99
CA VAL A 308 21.85 16.69 -2.20
C VAL A 308 22.48 17.99 -2.73
N SER A 309 22.89 18.88 -1.85
CA SER A 309 23.60 20.11 -2.19
C SER A 309 24.89 19.86 -3.01
N ASP A 310 25.62 18.80 -2.66
CA ASP A 310 26.86 18.45 -3.33
C ASP A 310 26.58 17.76 -4.68
N ILE A 311 25.59 16.88 -4.72
CA ILE A 311 25.10 16.28 -5.97
C ILE A 311 24.70 17.39 -6.98
N LYS A 312 23.99 18.41 -6.52
CA LYS A 312 23.57 19.55 -7.37
C LYS A 312 24.76 20.32 -7.95
N ARG A 313 25.82 20.51 -7.16
CA ARG A 313 27.04 21.22 -7.58
C ARG A 313 27.88 20.47 -8.61
N MET A 314 27.69 19.16 -8.76
CA MET A 314 28.44 18.36 -9.71
C MET A 314 28.08 18.77 -11.15
N THR A 315 29.01 19.42 -11.83
CA THR A 315 28.83 19.88 -13.23
C THR A 315 28.97 18.75 -14.25
N THR A 316 29.55 17.62 -13.84
CA THR A 316 29.77 16.44 -14.69
C THR A 316 28.54 15.51 -14.78
N LEU A 317 27.54 15.73 -13.94
CA LEU A 317 26.32 14.92 -13.89
C LEU A 317 25.20 15.60 -14.67
N SER A 318 24.48 14.81 -15.46
CA SER A 318 23.21 15.20 -16.08
C SER A 318 22.11 15.41 -15.03
N PRO A 319 21.04 16.16 -15.32
CA PRO A 319 19.89 16.29 -14.42
C PRO A 319 19.30 14.96 -13.99
N ASP A 320 19.21 13.98 -14.89
CA ASP A 320 18.68 12.64 -14.59
C ASP A 320 19.59 11.86 -13.63
N GLU A 321 20.90 11.95 -13.80
CA GLU A 321 21.85 11.32 -12.88
C GLU A 321 21.78 11.97 -11.49
N LYS A 322 21.66 13.31 -11.43
CA LYS A 322 21.49 14.03 -10.14
C LYS A 322 20.24 13.56 -9.42
N LEU A 323 19.11 13.48 -10.13
CA LEU A 323 17.86 12.99 -9.56
C LEU A 323 17.99 11.53 -9.13
N ALA A 324 18.60 10.68 -9.94
CA ALA A 324 18.83 9.28 -9.61
C ALA A 324 19.63 9.10 -8.32
N TYR A 325 20.71 9.88 -8.13
CA TYR A 325 21.52 9.85 -6.90
C TYR A 325 20.80 10.45 -5.69
N ALA A 326 20.07 11.54 -5.88
CA ALA A 326 19.33 12.21 -4.81
C ALA A 326 18.14 11.39 -4.31
N THR A 327 17.55 10.54 -5.16
CA THR A 327 16.41 9.68 -4.78
C THR A 327 16.80 8.24 -4.48
N ASP A 328 18.10 7.88 -4.56
CA ASP A 328 18.56 6.52 -4.30
C ASP A 328 18.47 6.19 -2.80
N GLY A 329 17.72 5.14 -2.45
CA GLY A 329 17.62 4.67 -1.06
C GLY A 329 18.95 4.18 -0.47
N GLU A 330 19.92 3.80 -1.31
CA GLU A 330 21.27 3.45 -0.84
C GLU A 330 22.12 4.70 -0.51
N ASN A 331 21.72 5.87 -1.00
CA ASN A 331 22.29 7.16 -0.59
C ASN A 331 21.69 7.66 0.73
N GLY A 332 21.09 6.82 1.55
CA GLY A 332 20.44 7.31 2.75
C GLY A 332 20.41 6.36 3.92
N LEU A 333 20.22 6.93 5.10
CA LEU A 333 20.05 6.22 6.36
C LEU A 333 18.94 6.87 7.17
N TRP A 334 18.20 6.08 7.96
CA TRP A 334 17.28 6.63 8.94
C TRP A 334 18.07 7.17 10.15
N MET A 335 17.95 8.45 10.45
CA MET A 335 18.58 9.06 11.59
C MET A 335 17.60 9.92 12.40
N CYS A 336 17.70 9.89 13.72
CA CYS A 336 16.99 10.87 14.54
C CYS A 336 17.59 12.28 14.33
N GLN A 337 16.85 13.31 14.71
CA GLN A 337 17.25 14.70 14.49
C GLN A 337 18.65 15.02 15.03
N ASN A 338 19.02 14.47 16.20
CA ASN A 338 20.36 14.69 16.77
C ASN A 338 21.46 14.09 15.88
N HIS A 339 21.33 12.80 15.51
CA HIS A 339 22.33 12.14 14.68
C HIS A 339 22.37 12.71 13.26
N HIS A 340 21.21 13.06 12.69
CA HIS A 340 21.15 13.71 11.38
C HIS A 340 21.90 15.04 11.40
N LYS A 341 21.64 15.87 12.43
CA LYS A 341 22.32 17.17 12.54
C LYS A 341 23.82 17.03 12.77
N MET A 342 24.26 16.08 13.60
CA MET A 342 25.67 15.81 13.79
C MET A 342 26.36 15.33 12.52
N PHE A 343 25.69 14.47 11.75
CA PHE A 343 26.19 13.97 10.47
C PHE A 343 26.31 15.09 9.44
N ASP A 344 25.27 15.90 9.26
CA ASP A 344 25.29 17.03 8.33
C ASP A 344 26.30 18.12 8.69
N SER A 345 26.57 18.29 9.99
CA SER A 345 27.53 19.28 10.47
C SER A 345 28.99 18.76 10.57
N ASN A 346 29.25 17.55 10.06
CA ASN A 346 30.55 16.89 10.13
C ASN A 346 31.11 16.79 11.58
N ILE A 347 30.22 16.59 12.55
CA ILE A 347 30.57 16.23 13.93
C ILE A 347 30.68 14.71 14.03
N LEU A 348 29.79 13.99 13.34
CA LEU A 348 29.76 12.55 13.24
C LEU A 348 30.19 12.12 11.84
N PHE A 349 31.02 11.11 11.75
CA PHE A 349 31.55 10.53 10.52
C PHE A 349 31.21 9.03 10.43
N LEU A 350 31.00 8.57 9.22
CA LEU A 350 30.84 7.16 8.88
C LEU A 350 31.96 6.77 7.92
N SER A 351 32.60 5.65 8.16
CA SER A 351 33.64 5.14 7.26
C SER A 351 33.08 4.17 6.21
N ASN A 352 33.89 3.79 5.22
CA ASN A 352 33.55 2.81 4.19
C ASN A 352 33.18 1.42 4.74
N ASN A 353 33.67 1.08 5.92
CA ASN A 353 33.33 -0.17 6.64
C ASN A 353 32.24 0.02 7.70
N GLY A 354 31.60 1.19 7.74
CA GLY A 354 30.47 1.49 8.62
C GLY A 354 30.84 1.88 10.04
N GLU A 355 32.12 2.12 10.34
CA GLU A 355 32.58 2.58 11.65
C GLU A 355 32.11 4.02 11.90
N VAL A 356 31.62 4.28 13.10
CA VAL A 356 31.19 5.58 13.58
C VAL A 356 32.34 6.24 14.28
N SER A 357 32.66 7.48 13.89
CA SER A 357 33.70 8.31 14.55
C SER A 357 33.22 9.74 14.66
N TYR A 358 33.92 10.52 15.48
CA TYR A 358 33.58 11.90 15.77
C TYR A 358 34.76 12.85 15.53
N LYS A 359 34.46 14.12 15.43
CA LYS A 359 35.39 15.18 15.33
C LYS A 359 36.32 15.20 16.58
N THR A 360 37.61 15.44 16.40
CA THR A 360 38.63 15.30 17.44
C THR A 360 38.79 16.53 18.37
N ASP A 361 38.16 17.66 18.06
CA ASP A 361 38.23 18.91 18.80
C ASP A 361 36.94 19.26 19.57
N LEU A 362 36.22 18.23 20.00
CA LEU A 362 35.02 18.37 20.84
C LEU A 362 35.41 18.67 22.29
N SER A 363 34.54 19.38 23.02
CA SER A 363 34.67 19.52 24.46
C SER A 363 34.32 18.21 25.17
N GLU A 364 34.88 18.01 26.39
CA GLU A 364 34.58 16.82 27.20
C GLU A 364 33.06 16.66 27.43
N SER A 365 32.33 17.76 27.63
CA SER A 365 30.86 17.73 27.79
C SER A 365 30.12 17.32 26.50
N ASP A 366 30.67 17.68 25.33
CA ASP A 366 30.08 17.28 24.05
C ASP A 366 30.31 15.78 23.76
N GLU A 367 31.51 15.29 24.07
CA GLU A 367 31.85 13.88 23.99
C GLU A 367 30.97 13.03 24.89
N GLU A 368 30.81 13.40 26.17
CA GLU A 368 29.93 12.74 27.12
C GLU A 368 28.45 12.71 26.61
N TYR A 369 27.98 13.82 26.08
CA TYR A 369 26.63 13.88 25.51
C TYR A 369 26.49 12.93 24.32
N ILE A 370 27.40 12.96 23.37
CA ILE A 370 27.38 12.11 22.18
C ILE A 370 27.40 10.64 22.57
N ASP A 371 28.27 10.25 23.48
CA ASP A 371 28.36 8.86 23.99
C ASP A 371 27.07 8.42 24.70
N SER A 372 26.39 9.34 25.34
CA SER A 372 25.12 9.04 26.02
C SER A 372 23.97 8.73 25.06
N ILE A 373 23.98 9.31 23.86
CA ILE A 373 22.90 9.18 22.88
C ILE A 373 23.20 8.19 21.73
N THR A 374 24.48 7.81 21.53
CA THR A 374 24.91 6.94 20.44
C THR A 374 25.19 5.54 20.97
N THR A 375 24.41 4.57 20.53
CA THR A 375 24.53 3.17 21.00
C THR A 375 25.18 2.24 19.98
N VAL A 376 25.42 2.73 18.77
CA VAL A 376 25.98 1.96 17.65
C VAL A 376 27.32 2.53 17.25
N THR A 377 28.37 1.73 17.35
CA THR A 377 29.74 2.08 16.94
C THR A 377 30.07 1.63 15.54
N ASN A 378 29.33 0.66 15.01
CA ASN A 378 29.47 0.15 13.64
C ASN A 378 28.09 -0.14 13.05
N LEU A 379 27.86 0.32 11.84
CA LEU A 379 26.66 -0.01 11.10
C LEU A 379 26.58 -1.52 10.82
N PRO A 380 25.36 -2.11 10.79
CA PRO A 380 25.19 -3.51 10.43
C PRO A 380 25.77 -3.81 9.04
N ALA A 381 26.49 -4.94 8.90
CA ALA A 381 27.16 -5.33 7.65
C ALA A 381 26.25 -5.32 6.42
N ARG A 382 24.96 -5.62 6.60
CA ARG A 382 23.94 -5.57 5.52
C ARG A 382 23.78 -4.19 4.88
N LEU A 383 24.18 -3.11 5.58
CA LEU A 383 24.10 -1.75 5.09
C LEU A 383 25.34 -1.32 4.32
N ILE A 384 26.46 -2.06 4.46
CA ILE A 384 27.74 -1.77 3.84
C ILE A 384 27.77 -2.41 2.46
N THR A 385 27.12 -1.77 1.52
CA THR A 385 27.06 -2.20 0.11
C THR A 385 28.14 -1.46 -0.71
N PRO A 386 28.50 -1.94 -1.90
CA PRO A 386 29.37 -1.18 -2.81
C PRO A 386 28.81 0.23 -3.12
N ARG A 387 27.49 0.38 -3.11
CA ARG A 387 26.81 1.64 -3.35
C ARG A 387 26.92 2.59 -2.17
N TYR A 388 26.76 2.06 -0.94
CA TYR A 388 27.03 2.80 0.30
C TYR A 388 28.47 3.35 0.31
N MET A 389 29.47 2.49 0.05
CA MET A 389 30.89 2.92 0.01
C MET A 389 31.10 4.02 -1.03
N TYR A 390 30.51 3.89 -2.21
CA TYR A 390 30.57 4.94 -3.24
C TYR A 390 30.05 6.29 -2.72
N TYR A 391 28.93 6.30 -1.99
CA TYR A 391 28.36 7.54 -1.46
C TYR A 391 29.19 8.13 -0.32
N ILE A 392 29.78 7.29 0.52
CA ILE A 392 30.75 7.74 1.56
C ILE A 392 31.97 8.39 0.90
N ASP A 393 32.55 7.76 -0.12
CA ASP A 393 33.69 8.32 -0.85
C ASP A 393 33.33 9.69 -1.48
N LYS A 394 32.13 9.81 -2.05
CA LYS A 394 31.64 11.09 -2.62
C LYS A 394 31.46 12.18 -1.57
N ARG A 395 30.93 11.83 -0.40
CA ARG A 395 30.75 12.78 0.70
C ARG A 395 32.07 13.41 1.10
N TYR A 396 33.12 12.60 1.28
CA TYR A 396 34.40 13.08 1.78
C TYR A 396 35.38 13.55 0.68
N ALA A 397 35.11 13.24 -0.57
CA ALA A 397 35.86 13.84 -1.69
C ALA A 397 35.50 15.31 -1.95
N SER A 398 34.34 15.75 -1.47
CA SER A 398 33.83 17.12 -1.65
C SER A 398 34.08 18.01 -0.42
N ALA A 399 34.67 17.46 0.66
CA ALA A 399 34.89 18.14 1.94
C ALA A 399 36.25 18.89 1.98
#